data_7e50c0daa48ccfcbd7deae8e2a50ae91
#
_entry.id   7e50c0daa48ccfcbd7deae8e2a50ae91
#
_cell.length_a   1.000
_cell.length_b   1.000
_cell.length_c   1.000
_cell.angle_alpha   90.00
_cell.angle_beta   90.00
_cell.angle_gamma   90.00
#
_symmetry.space_group_name_H-M   'P 1'
#
loop_
_entity.id
_entity.type
_entity.pdbx_description
1 polymer ?
#
loop_
_entity_poly.entity_id
_entity_poly.type
_entity_poly.pdbx_seq_one_letter_code
_entity_poly.pdbx_strand_id
1 'polypeptide(L)'
;MADKLEQVAIRMVEQPPLYSNEPMNNPDVAIRVMNEFLSQMDRELFCIVNLQADLTPINMNIVSVGSLNEALINPREIFKSAILSNAHSMMLIHNHPSGNLTPSTSDIQTTARMQELGELMGISLVDHIITGRNGNYYSFRDKGEFPDSRVRFSTCLLYTSDA
;
A
#
# COMPACT_ATOMS: atom_id res chain seq x y z
N MET A 1 22.15 -9.66 38.03
CA MET A 1 20.82 -9.01 37.84
C MET A 1 20.09 -9.76 36.75
N ALA A 2 18.84 -10.12 36.99
CA ALA A 2 18.04 -10.70 35.89
C ALA A 2 17.71 -9.60 34.90
N ASP A 3 17.92 -9.86 33.61
CA ASP A 3 17.54 -8.93 32.54
C ASP A 3 16.01 -8.81 32.51
N LYS A 4 15.53 -7.57 32.53
CA LYS A 4 14.11 -7.27 32.48
C LYS A 4 13.65 -7.32 31.03
N LEU A 5 12.74 -8.24 30.70
CA LEU A 5 12.04 -8.26 29.42
C LEU A 5 10.73 -7.47 29.57
N GLU A 6 10.60 -6.38 28.80
CA GLU A 6 9.41 -5.56 28.82
C GLU A 6 8.33 -6.10 27.90
N GLN A 7 7.13 -6.23 28.43
CA GLN A 7 5.96 -6.56 27.63
C GLN A 7 5.38 -5.28 27.02
N VAL A 8 5.21 -5.28 25.71
CA VAL A 8 4.65 -4.15 24.96
C VAL A 8 3.37 -4.54 24.24
N ALA A 9 2.47 -3.57 24.04
CA ALA A 9 1.28 -3.72 23.21
C ALA A 9 1.33 -2.69 22.08
N ILE A 10 0.97 -3.11 20.86
CA ILE A 10 0.87 -2.23 19.70
C ILE A 10 -0.62 -1.92 19.49
N ARG A 11 -0.93 -0.66 19.27
CA ARG A 11 -2.32 -0.18 19.07
C ARG A 11 -2.39 0.73 17.86
N MET A 12 -3.47 0.60 17.10
CA MET A 12 -3.88 1.62 16.13
C MET A 12 -4.61 2.75 16.86
N VAL A 13 -4.35 3.99 16.41
CA VAL A 13 -5.04 5.19 16.90
C VAL A 13 -5.81 5.79 15.74
N GLU A 14 -7.12 5.93 15.92
CA GLU A 14 -8.00 6.51 14.90
C GLU A 14 -7.70 8.00 14.71
N GLN A 15 -7.73 8.42 13.46
CA GLN A 15 -7.64 9.80 13.02
C GLN A 15 -9.01 10.24 12.45
N PRO A 16 -9.26 11.54 12.19
CA PRO A 16 -10.49 11.97 11.53
C PRO A 16 -10.74 11.16 10.25
N PRO A 17 -11.95 10.59 10.07
CA PRO A 17 -12.20 9.63 9.01
C PRO A 17 -12.29 10.29 7.63
N LEU A 18 -11.82 9.56 6.61
CA LEU A 18 -12.26 9.71 5.25
C LEU A 18 -13.41 8.71 5.04
N TYR A 19 -14.52 9.17 4.48
CA TYR A 19 -15.71 8.35 4.36
C TYR A 19 -15.75 7.61 3.04
N SER A 20 -15.78 6.28 3.09
CA SER A 20 -16.17 5.42 1.97
C SER A 20 -16.82 4.16 2.51
N ASN A 21 -18.05 3.90 2.03
CA ASN A 21 -18.78 2.67 2.30
C ASN A 21 -18.90 1.79 1.05
N GLU A 22 -18.28 2.21 -0.06
CA GLU A 22 -18.34 1.49 -1.32
C GLU A 22 -17.09 0.63 -1.51
N PRO A 23 -17.23 -0.59 -2.07
CA PRO A 23 -16.07 -1.40 -2.44
C PRO A 23 -15.17 -0.67 -3.44
N MET A 24 -13.87 -0.66 -3.20
CA MET A 24 -12.87 -0.06 -4.08
C MET A 24 -12.48 -1.02 -5.22
N ASN A 25 -13.47 -1.44 -5.99
CA ASN A 25 -13.32 -2.44 -7.07
C ASN A 25 -12.82 -1.84 -8.40
N ASN A 26 -12.76 -0.51 -8.47
CA ASN A 26 -12.15 0.21 -9.58
C ASN A 26 -11.46 1.48 -9.07
N PRO A 27 -10.51 2.05 -9.85
CA PRO A 27 -9.75 3.23 -9.44
C PRO A 27 -10.61 4.47 -9.21
N ASP A 28 -11.71 4.64 -9.95
CA ASP A 28 -12.57 5.82 -9.83
C ASP A 28 -13.16 5.96 -8.42
N VAL A 29 -13.52 4.85 -7.79
CA VAL A 29 -14.04 4.86 -6.40
C VAL A 29 -12.94 5.31 -5.44
N ALA A 30 -11.74 4.74 -5.57
CA ALA A 30 -10.60 5.10 -4.72
C ALA A 30 -10.23 6.58 -4.89
N ILE A 31 -10.23 7.07 -6.13
CA ILE A 31 -9.92 8.46 -6.45
C ILE A 31 -11.00 9.40 -5.90
N ARG A 32 -12.27 9.08 -6.04
CA ARG A 32 -13.35 9.93 -5.49
C ARG A 32 -13.21 10.15 -3.99
N VAL A 33 -12.76 9.14 -3.25
CA VAL A 33 -12.54 9.22 -1.80
C VAL A 33 -11.25 9.95 -1.45
N MET A 34 -10.17 9.65 -2.16
CA MET A 34 -8.81 10.08 -1.78
C MET A 34 -8.41 11.41 -2.42
N ASN A 35 -8.98 11.77 -3.56
CA ASN A 35 -8.52 12.91 -4.33
C ASN A 35 -8.75 14.25 -3.60
N GLU A 36 -9.86 14.42 -2.89
CA GLU A 36 -10.12 15.63 -2.11
C GLU A 36 -9.01 15.84 -1.07
N PHE A 37 -8.59 14.77 -0.42
CA PHE A 37 -7.50 14.80 0.55
C PHE A 37 -6.14 15.01 -0.12
N LEU A 38 -5.80 14.25 -1.15
CA LEU A 38 -4.48 14.24 -1.76
C LEU A 38 -4.21 15.46 -2.65
N SER A 39 -5.24 15.99 -3.32
CA SER A 39 -5.09 17.14 -4.23
C SER A 39 -4.69 18.44 -3.54
N GLN A 40 -4.94 18.55 -2.24
CA GLN A 40 -4.59 19.72 -1.44
C GLN A 40 -3.14 19.69 -0.92
N MET A 41 -2.45 18.56 -1.12
CA MET A 41 -1.10 18.38 -0.57
C MET A 41 -0.04 19.05 -1.47
N ASP A 42 0.84 19.82 -0.84
CA ASP A 42 1.97 20.51 -1.47
C ASP A 42 3.19 19.61 -1.69
N ARG A 43 3.13 18.39 -1.16
CA ARG A 43 4.19 17.37 -1.21
C ARG A 43 3.60 16.00 -1.49
N GLU A 44 4.46 15.07 -1.84
CA GLU A 44 4.06 13.69 -2.06
C GLU A 44 3.64 13.04 -0.74
N LEU A 45 2.46 12.44 -0.73
CA LEU A 45 1.99 11.56 0.32
C LEU A 45 1.82 10.17 -0.27
N PHE A 46 2.38 9.19 0.41
CA PHE A 46 2.19 7.79 0.06
C PHE A 46 1.27 7.12 1.07
N CYS A 47 0.16 6.61 0.60
CA CYS A 47 -0.91 6.03 1.42
C CYS A 47 -1.13 4.56 1.09
N ILE A 48 -1.51 3.80 2.11
CA ILE A 48 -2.09 2.48 1.95
C ILE A 48 -3.57 2.53 2.34
N VAL A 49 -4.42 1.91 1.55
CA VAL A 49 -5.82 1.60 1.89
C VAL A 49 -5.91 0.10 2.14
N ASN A 50 -6.30 -0.25 3.35
CA ASN A 50 -6.52 -1.63 3.76
C ASN A 50 -7.94 -2.06 3.42
N LEU A 51 -8.09 -3.23 2.81
CA LEU A 51 -9.36 -3.68 2.21
C LEU A 51 -9.79 -5.03 2.79
N GLN A 52 -11.11 -5.20 2.90
CA GLN A 52 -11.77 -6.49 3.16
C GLN A 52 -11.72 -7.39 1.91
N ALA A 53 -12.23 -8.61 2.03
CA ALA A 53 -12.27 -9.58 0.94
C ALA A 53 -13.15 -9.12 -0.25
N ASP A 54 -14.19 -8.34 0.03
CA ASP A 54 -15.09 -7.74 -0.96
C ASP A 54 -14.60 -6.37 -1.47
N LEU A 55 -13.36 -5.99 -1.12
CA LEU A 55 -12.73 -4.72 -1.44
C LEU A 55 -13.34 -3.49 -0.73
N THR A 56 -14.21 -3.70 0.24
CA THR A 56 -14.66 -2.60 1.11
C THR A 56 -13.48 -2.08 1.95
N PRO A 57 -13.25 -0.76 2.01
CA PRO A 57 -12.15 -0.21 2.79
C PRO A 57 -12.36 -0.42 4.29
N ILE A 58 -11.31 -0.86 4.96
CA ILE A 58 -11.24 -0.96 6.42
C ILE A 58 -10.77 0.37 7.01
N ASN A 59 -9.64 0.85 6.50
CA ASN A 59 -9.02 2.11 6.87
C ASN A 59 -7.94 2.51 5.86
N MET A 60 -7.37 3.68 6.05
CA MET A 60 -6.19 4.12 5.33
C MET A 60 -5.11 4.60 6.30
N ASN A 61 -3.87 4.52 5.88
CA ASN A 61 -2.73 5.02 6.63
C ASN A 61 -1.76 5.78 5.72
N ILE A 62 -1.27 6.92 6.19
CA ILE A 62 -0.19 7.66 5.52
C ILE A 62 1.13 6.99 5.91
N VAL A 63 1.81 6.42 4.91
CA VAL A 63 3.06 5.69 5.10
C VAL A 63 4.26 6.60 5.04
N SER A 64 4.23 7.58 4.12
CA SER A 64 5.33 8.51 3.91
C SER A 64 4.82 9.88 3.50
N VAL A 65 5.55 10.92 3.92
CA VAL A 65 5.32 12.33 3.59
C VAL A 65 6.62 12.93 3.09
N GLY A 66 6.63 13.49 1.89
CA GLY A 66 7.79 14.15 1.28
C GLY A 66 8.15 13.56 -0.07
N SER A 67 9.26 14.02 -0.66
CA SER A 67 9.73 13.51 -1.95
C SER A 67 10.16 12.05 -1.85
N LEU A 68 9.66 11.20 -2.75
CA LEU A 68 10.08 9.81 -2.90
C LEU A 68 11.46 9.67 -3.55
N ASN A 69 12.20 10.79 -3.73
CA ASN A 69 13.35 10.85 -4.62
C ASN A 69 14.55 9.98 -4.22
N GLU A 70 14.60 9.39 -3.01
CA GLU A 70 15.81 8.64 -2.64
C GLU A 70 15.59 7.43 -1.70
N ALA A 71 14.43 7.22 -1.16
CA ALA A 71 14.20 6.06 -0.30
C ALA A 71 13.01 5.25 -0.81
N LEU A 72 13.29 4.07 -1.31
CA LEU A 72 12.27 3.02 -1.47
C LEU A 72 11.46 2.94 -0.18
N ILE A 73 10.15 3.09 -0.29
CA ILE A 73 9.27 2.95 0.87
C ILE A 73 9.54 1.59 1.51
N ASN A 74 9.80 1.62 2.81
CA ASN A 74 10.12 0.39 3.51
C ASN A 74 8.85 -0.48 3.60
N PRO A 75 8.89 -1.72 3.12
CA PRO A 75 7.73 -2.62 3.16
C PRO A 75 7.11 -2.77 4.54
N ARG A 76 7.92 -2.79 5.60
CA ARG A 76 7.37 -2.90 6.97
C ARG A 76 6.46 -1.74 7.34
N GLU A 77 6.67 -0.54 6.80
CA GLU A 77 5.80 0.61 7.07
C GLU A 77 4.44 0.45 6.37
N ILE A 78 4.41 -0.18 5.20
CA ILE A 78 3.17 -0.52 4.50
C ILE A 78 2.45 -1.64 5.23
N PHE A 79 3.12 -2.79 5.42
CA PHE A 79 2.48 -3.98 5.99
C PHE A 79 2.10 -3.85 7.46
N LYS A 80 2.71 -2.93 8.19
CA LYS A 80 2.38 -2.69 9.60
C LYS A 80 0.89 -2.40 9.79
N SER A 81 0.31 -1.46 9.03
CA SER A 81 -1.11 -1.15 9.13
C SER A 81 -1.98 -2.27 8.54
N ALA A 82 -1.56 -2.92 7.47
CA ALA A 82 -2.30 -4.01 6.85
C ALA A 82 -2.46 -5.21 7.79
N ILE A 83 -1.39 -5.60 8.47
CA ILE A 83 -1.40 -6.69 9.45
C ILE A 83 -2.28 -6.34 10.65
N LEU A 84 -2.10 -5.13 11.23
CA LEU A 84 -2.88 -4.68 12.37
C LEU A 84 -4.37 -4.53 12.06
N SER A 85 -4.71 -4.22 10.81
CA SER A 85 -6.10 -4.12 10.34
C SER A 85 -6.72 -5.47 9.97
N ASN A 86 -5.95 -6.55 10.01
CA ASN A 86 -6.37 -7.85 9.48
C ASN A 86 -6.90 -7.74 8.02
N ALA A 87 -6.19 -6.97 7.20
CA ALA A 87 -6.56 -6.71 5.82
C ALA A 87 -6.47 -7.98 4.97
N HIS A 88 -7.45 -8.18 4.10
CA HIS A 88 -7.42 -9.23 3.08
C HIS A 88 -6.53 -8.83 1.89
N SER A 89 -6.60 -7.55 1.54
CA SER A 89 -5.83 -6.98 0.44
C SER A 89 -5.53 -5.50 0.71
N MET A 90 -4.70 -4.91 -0.12
CA MET A 90 -4.31 -3.51 0.00
C MET A 90 -4.31 -2.81 -1.35
N MET A 91 -4.48 -1.49 -1.31
CA MET A 91 -4.29 -0.58 -2.44
C MET A 91 -3.30 0.50 -2.04
N LEU A 92 -2.35 0.81 -2.91
CA LEU A 92 -1.40 1.90 -2.71
C LEU A 92 -1.87 3.12 -3.51
N ILE A 93 -1.81 4.29 -2.89
CA ILE A 93 -2.19 5.54 -3.54
C ILE A 93 -1.20 6.62 -3.13
N HIS A 94 -0.64 7.34 -4.10
CA HIS A 94 0.15 8.53 -3.83
C HIS A 94 -0.14 9.64 -4.84
N ASN A 95 0.15 10.88 -4.46
CA ASN A 95 -0.03 12.02 -5.33
C ASN A 95 1.30 12.48 -5.91
N HIS A 96 1.26 12.95 -7.16
CA HIS A 96 2.32 13.73 -7.78
C HIS A 96 1.93 15.22 -7.79
N PRO A 97 2.50 16.07 -6.93
CA PRO A 97 2.14 17.50 -6.88
C PRO A 97 2.45 18.26 -8.18
N SER A 98 3.39 17.75 -8.99
CA SER A 98 3.68 18.29 -10.33
C SER A 98 2.52 18.11 -11.31
N GLY A 99 1.63 17.14 -11.06
CA GLY A 99 0.58 16.72 -11.97
C GLY A 99 1.02 15.76 -13.07
N ASN A 100 2.31 15.39 -13.12
CA ASN A 100 2.79 14.35 -14.03
C ASN A 100 2.41 12.97 -13.49
N LEU A 101 1.60 12.22 -14.22
CA LEU A 101 1.09 10.90 -13.83
C LEU A 101 2.01 9.75 -14.22
N THR A 102 3.09 10.01 -14.95
CA THR A 102 4.02 8.97 -15.37
C THR A 102 4.69 8.36 -14.13
N PRO A 103 4.59 7.02 -13.95
CA PRO A 103 5.28 6.37 -12.84
C PRO A 103 6.78 6.58 -12.92
N SER A 104 7.39 6.89 -11.80
CA SER A 104 8.85 6.91 -11.66
C SER A 104 9.40 5.49 -11.58
N THR A 105 10.70 5.34 -11.76
CA THR A 105 11.38 4.06 -11.53
C THR A 105 11.16 3.55 -10.11
N SER A 106 11.13 4.44 -9.13
CA SER A 106 10.83 4.12 -7.72
C SER A 106 9.41 3.59 -7.54
N ASP A 107 8.43 4.17 -8.24
CA ASP A 107 7.03 3.70 -8.19
C ASP A 107 6.90 2.29 -8.73
N ILE A 108 7.54 2.01 -9.88
CA ILE A 108 7.55 0.69 -10.51
C ILE A 108 8.21 -0.34 -9.58
N GLN A 109 9.36 0.00 -9.00
CA GLN A 109 10.08 -0.90 -8.08
C GLN A 109 9.28 -1.15 -6.79
N THR A 110 8.66 -0.11 -6.23
CA THR A 110 7.79 -0.24 -5.06
C THR A 110 6.59 -1.13 -5.37
N THR A 111 5.94 -0.92 -6.52
CA THR A 111 4.80 -1.75 -6.95
C THR A 111 5.20 -3.22 -7.06
N ALA A 112 6.28 -3.53 -7.77
CA ALA A 112 6.78 -4.90 -7.92
C ALA A 112 7.07 -5.55 -6.56
N ARG A 113 7.77 -4.82 -5.69
CA ARG A 113 8.15 -5.33 -4.36
C ARG A 113 6.95 -5.57 -3.47
N MET A 114 5.95 -4.68 -3.49
CA MET A 114 4.75 -4.84 -2.68
C MET A 114 3.85 -5.95 -3.20
N GLN A 115 3.80 -6.16 -4.50
CA GLN A 115 3.11 -7.28 -5.11
C GLN A 115 3.69 -8.61 -4.64
N GLU A 116 5.00 -8.78 -4.75
CA GLU A 116 5.70 -10.00 -4.31
C GLU A 116 5.51 -10.26 -2.81
N LEU A 117 5.74 -9.25 -1.97
CA LEU A 117 5.60 -9.39 -0.53
C LEU A 117 4.14 -9.58 -0.12
N GLY A 118 3.19 -8.95 -0.82
CA GLY A 118 1.76 -9.13 -0.58
C GLY A 118 1.30 -10.56 -0.82
N GLU A 119 1.79 -11.19 -1.89
CA GLU A 119 1.53 -12.60 -2.14
C GLU A 119 2.09 -13.49 -1.03
N LEU A 120 3.33 -13.22 -0.58
CA LEU A 120 3.96 -13.94 0.52
C LEU A 120 3.21 -13.80 1.84
N MET A 121 2.73 -12.59 2.12
CA MET A 121 2.03 -12.27 3.37
C MET A 121 0.55 -12.65 3.35
N GLY A 122 -0.01 -13.05 2.20
CA GLY A 122 -1.44 -13.29 2.03
C GLY A 122 -2.27 -12.01 2.06
N ILE A 123 -1.67 -10.86 1.73
CA ILE A 123 -2.30 -9.53 1.66
C ILE A 123 -1.99 -8.96 0.27
N SER A 124 -2.78 -9.35 -0.73
CA SER A 124 -2.49 -9.01 -2.13
C SER A 124 -2.61 -7.53 -2.43
N LEU A 125 -1.74 -7.04 -3.30
CA LEU A 125 -1.84 -5.69 -3.85
C LEU A 125 -2.89 -5.66 -4.96
N VAL A 126 -4.00 -4.95 -4.74
CA VAL A 126 -5.10 -4.83 -5.70
C VAL A 126 -4.77 -3.83 -6.80
N ASP A 127 -4.21 -2.68 -6.43
CA ASP A 127 -3.79 -1.64 -7.37
C ASP A 127 -2.73 -0.73 -6.74
N HIS A 128 -2.02 -0.01 -7.58
CA HIS A 128 -1.23 1.15 -7.21
C HIS A 128 -1.66 2.33 -8.08
N ILE A 129 -2.12 3.41 -7.46
CA ILE A 129 -2.70 4.55 -8.13
C ILE A 129 -1.85 5.79 -7.86
N ILE A 130 -1.52 6.52 -8.93
CA ILE A 130 -0.86 7.81 -8.85
C ILE A 130 -1.91 8.87 -9.15
N THR A 131 -2.13 9.81 -8.23
CA THR A 131 -3.06 10.92 -8.44
C THR A 131 -2.32 12.18 -8.87
N GLY A 132 -2.89 12.87 -9.83
CA GLY A 132 -2.45 14.20 -10.25
C GLY A 132 -3.41 15.28 -9.78
N ARG A 133 -3.40 16.39 -10.52
CA ARG A 133 -4.33 17.47 -10.29
C ARG A 133 -5.68 17.19 -10.97
N ASN A 134 -6.76 17.80 -10.45
CA ASN A 134 -8.10 17.76 -11.04
C ASN A 134 -8.71 16.36 -11.19
N GLY A 135 -8.35 15.42 -10.32
CA GLY A 135 -8.90 14.07 -10.34
C GLY A 135 -8.33 13.16 -11.43
N ASN A 136 -7.32 13.62 -12.17
CA ASN A 136 -6.60 12.75 -13.09
C ASN A 136 -5.75 11.75 -12.32
N TYR A 137 -5.67 10.53 -12.82
CA TYR A 137 -4.89 9.46 -12.18
C TYR A 137 -4.27 8.50 -13.19
N TYR A 138 -3.31 7.76 -12.72
CA TYR A 138 -2.74 6.58 -13.37
C TYR A 138 -2.95 5.36 -12.46
N SER A 139 -3.47 4.27 -13.00
CA SER A 139 -3.63 3.00 -12.30
C SER A 139 -2.79 1.93 -12.99
N PHE A 140 -1.92 1.27 -12.24
CA PHE A 140 -1.12 0.15 -12.76
C PHE A 140 -2.01 -1.00 -13.23
N ARG A 141 -3.10 -1.26 -12.53
CA ARG A 141 -4.07 -2.30 -12.89
C ARG A 141 -4.80 -2.01 -14.19
N ASP A 142 -5.36 -0.80 -14.32
CA ASP A 142 -6.12 -0.42 -15.52
C ASP A 142 -5.25 -0.37 -16.78
N LYS A 143 -3.98 -0.02 -16.62
CA LYS A 143 -3.01 -0.04 -17.73
C LYS A 143 -2.51 -1.44 -18.04
N GLY A 144 -2.76 -2.43 -17.19
CA GLY A 144 -2.17 -3.75 -17.32
C GLY A 144 -0.66 -3.76 -17.15
N GLU A 145 -0.13 -2.79 -16.42
CA GLU A 145 1.30 -2.55 -16.24
C GLU A 145 1.79 -2.96 -14.85
N PHE A 146 1.10 -3.89 -14.20
CA PHE A 146 1.66 -4.51 -13.02
C PHE A 146 2.97 -5.20 -13.40
N PRO A 147 4.08 -4.88 -12.68
CA PRO A 147 5.33 -5.56 -12.93
C PRO A 147 5.17 -7.07 -12.70
N ASP A 148 5.81 -7.88 -13.53
CA ASP A 148 5.82 -9.32 -13.32
C ASP A 148 6.43 -9.65 -11.96
N SER A 149 5.67 -10.33 -11.13
CA SER A 149 6.16 -10.89 -9.88
C SER A 149 7.18 -11.99 -10.21
N ARG A 150 8.44 -11.75 -9.84
CA ARG A 150 9.55 -12.68 -10.11
C ARG A 150 9.88 -13.60 -8.94
N VAL A 151 9.15 -13.53 -7.85
CA VAL A 151 9.35 -14.45 -6.74
C VAL A 151 8.77 -15.81 -7.11
N ARG A 152 9.60 -16.61 -7.76
CA ARG A 152 9.40 -18.05 -7.69
C ARG A 152 9.80 -18.46 -6.29
N PHE A 153 8.83 -18.64 -5.42
CA PHE A 153 9.08 -19.40 -4.20
C PHE A 153 9.49 -20.80 -4.62
N SER A 154 10.79 -21.03 -4.72
CA SER A 154 11.29 -22.34 -4.44
C SER A 154 10.77 -22.63 -3.03
N THR A 155 9.84 -23.55 -2.90
CA THR A 155 9.58 -24.24 -1.64
C THR A 155 10.87 -24.94 -1.28
N CYS A 156 11.84 -24.16 -0.82
CA CYS A 156 12.98 -24.69 -0.12
C CYS A 156 12.38 -25.25 1.16
N LEU A 157 12.19 -26.55 1.14
CA LEU A 157 11.82 -27.39 2.27
C LEU A 157 12.75 -27.04 3.42
N LEU A 158 12.31 -26.13 4.30
CA LEU A 158 12.95 -25.89 5.59
C LEU A 158 12.77 -27.09 6.53
N TYR A 159 12.22 -28.19 6.03
CA TYR A 159 12.08 -29.46 6.72
C TYR A 159 12.55 -30.59 5.80
N THR A 160 13.85 -30.74 5.66
CA THR A 160 14.36 -32.09 5.54
C THR A 160 14.37 -32.66 6.96
N SER A 161 13.34 -33.40 7.32
CA SER A 161 13.43 -34.30 8.42
C SER A 161 14.38 -35.40 8.01
N ASP A 162 15.65 -35.23 8.28
CA ASP A 162 16.57 -36.35 8.36
C ASP A 162 16.20 -37.13 9.60
N ALA A 163 15.40 -38.14 9.36
CA ALA A 163 15.25 -39.20 10.31
C ALA A 163 16.47 -40.13 10.21
#